data_a0a0ec210772d9cbf01c18259afea360
#
_entry.id   a0a0ec210772d9cbf01c18259afea360
#
_cell.length_a   1.000
_cell.length_b   1.000
_cell.length_c   1.000
_cell.angle_alpha   90.00
_cell.angle_beta   90.00
_cell.angle_gamma   90.00
#
_symmetry.space_group_name_H-M   'P 1'
#
loop_
_entity.id
_entity.type
_entity.pdbx_description
1 polymer ?
#
loop_
_entity_poly.entity_id
_entity_poly.type
_entity_poly.pdbx_seq_one_letter_code
_entity_poly.pdbx_strand_id
1 'polypeptide(L)'
;MDKAPPRWLPFLVLGIGLLAISFGAILARIAQGYGLPSLTIATLRLGLAALLITPLALWQSGSALRMLKPRQGLLTGGAGLFLALHFATWISSLEYTSVASSTALVTTNLLWIGIASFLLFGDRPSRLMVIGIVLSLSGSLLIFWSDSRTSAPGTNPLLGNFLAIAGSWCFSAYLLIGRRLRASLALPAYVWLAYGSAAILLLLACQASDTAITGYADAAYLVALGMALGPQLLGHTSYNWSLKHVSPTFIAVVTLGEPVGSAALAWLFFGESFAPLQATGFVLLLVGIYLAARGEGK
;
A
#
# COMPACT_ATOMS: atom_id res chain seq x y z
N MET A 1 -30.91 -5.76 0.86
CA MET A 1 -30.38 -4.51 0.27
C MET A 1 -29.51 -3.86 1.33
N ASP A 2 -28.18 -3.94 1.20
CA ASP A 2 -27.27 -3.24 2.12
C ASP A 2 -27.49 -1.73 1.97
N LYS A 3 -27.89 -1.07 3.05
CA LYS A 3 -27.98 0.40 3.07
C LYS A 3 -26.61 0.98 2.77
N ALA A 4 -26.55 1.99 1.90
CA ALA A 4 -25.28 2.69 1.64
C ALA A 4 -24.73 3.22 2.98
N PRO A 5 -23.42 3.07 3.23
CA PRO A 5 -22.83 3.53 4.48
C PRO A 5 -22.94 5.06 4.60
N PRO A 6 -22.92 5.61 5.84
CA PRO A 6 -22.88 7.05 6.05
C PRO A 6 -21.70 7.67 5.28
N ARG A 7 -21.87 8.86 4.74
CA ARG A 7 -20.86 9.56 3.90
C ARG A 7 -19.48 9.72 4.57
N TRP A 8 -19.43 9.80 5.89
CA TRP A 8 -18.18 9.95 6.65
C TRP A 8 -17.42 8.63 6.83
N LEU A 9 -18.10 7.47 6.74
CA LEU A 9 -17.51 6.17 7.06
C LEU A 9 -16.31 5.79 6.16
N PRO A 10 -16.35 6.00 4.83
CA PRO A 10 -15.18 5.73 3.98
C PRO A 10 -13.94 6.54 4.38
N PHE A 11 -14.11 7.78 4.81
CA PHE A 11 -12.99 8.63 5.27
C PHE A 11 -12.40 8.12 6.59
N LEU A 12 -13.26 7.69 7.53
CA LEU A 12 -12.79 7.08 8.78
C LEU A 12 -12.02 5.77 8.51
N VAL A 13 -12.58 4.89 7.67
CA VAL A 13 -11.96 3.61 7.30
C VAL A 13 -10.61 3.85 6.62
N LEU A 14 -10.52 4.83 5.72
CA LEU A 14 -9.26 5.22 5.08
C LEU A 14 -8.26 5.79 6.09
N GLY A 15 -8.70 6.61 7.05
CA GLY A 15 -7.83 7.14 8.11
C GLY A 15 -7.24 6.03 8.98
N ILE A 16 -8.07 5.07 9.41
CA ILE A 16 -7.61 3.88 10.16
C ILE A 16 -6.65 3.05 9.30
N GLY A 17 -6.99 2.84 8.03
CA GLY A 17 -6.15 2.14 7.06
C GLY A 17 -4.79 2.79 6.88
N LEU A 18 -4.76 4.11 6.75
CA LEU A 18 -3.53 4.90 6.63
C LEU A 18 -2.64 4.75 7.87
N LEU A 19 -3.21 4.88 9.08
CA LEU A 19 -2.46 4.66 10.32
C LEU A 19 -1.86 3.26 10.37
N ALA A 20 -2.62 2.23 10.01
CA ALA A 20 -2.13 0.85 9.98
C ALA A 20 -1.02 0.65 8.95
N ILE A 21 -1.14 1.23 7.73
CA ILE A 21 -0.12 1.12 6.69
C ILE A 21 1.17 1.85 7.07
N SER A 22 1.09 2.95 7.80
CA SER A 22 2.26 3.71 8.27
C SER A 22 3.23 2.86 9.10
N PHE A 23 2.77 1.81 9.76
CA PHE A 23 3.64 0.82 10.41
C PHE A 23 4.39 -0.09 9.42
N GLY A 24 3.99 -0.11 8.14
CA GLY A 24 4.50 -1.07 7.15
C GLY A 24 6.01 -0.99 6.96
N ALA A 25 6.55 0.21 6.72
CA ALA A 25 7.98 0.42 6.51
C ALA A 25 8.80 0.18 7.79
N ILE A 26 8.26 0.55 8.95
CA ILE A 26 8.90 0.34 10.26
C ILE A 26 9.03 -1.16 10.54
N LEU A 27 7.93 -1.90 10.42
CA LEU A 27 7.94 -3.35 10.63
C LEU A 27 8.80 -4.09 9.58
N ALA A 28 8.81 -3.64 8.31
CA ALA A 28 9.69 -4.19 7.30
C ALA A 28 11.17 -4.02 7.66
N ARG A 29 11.56 -2.82 8.11
CA ARG A 29 12.93 -2.55 8.59
C ARG A 29 13.30 -3.39 9.81
N ILE A 30 12.39 -3.55 10.76
CA ILE A 30 12.62 -4.42 11.92
C ILE A 30 12.81 -5.88 11.46
N ALA A 31 11.99 -6.38 10.54
CA ALA A 31 12.11 -7.73 10.00
C ALA A 31 13.43 -7.93 9.24
N GLN A 32 13.86 -6.96 8.42
CA GLN A 32 15.17 -6.95 7.76
C GLN A 32 16.31 -6.96 8.80
N GLY A 33 16.17 -6.23 9.91
CA GLY A 33 17.12 -6.24 11.03
C GLY A 33 17.27 -7.61 11.71
N TYR A 34 16.24 -8.46 11.66
CA TYR A 34 16.30 -9.86 12.06
C TYR A 34 16.85 -10.79 10.97
N GLY A 35 17.33 -10.26 9.85
CA GLY A 35 17.92 -11.00 8.75
C GLY A 35 16.92 -11.61 7.77
N LEU A 36 15.63 -11.23 7.79
CA LEU A 36 14.68 -11.68 6.79
C LEU A 36 14.94 -10.98 5.45
N PRO A 37 15.12 -11.73 4.35
CA PRO A 37 15.14 -11.14 3.01
C PRO A 37 13.82 -10.47 2.68
N SER A 38 13.85 -9.39 1.92
CA SER A 38 12.66 -8.63 1.54
C SER A 38 11.59 -9.48 0.85
N LEU A 39 12.00 -10.44 0.02
CA LEU A 39 11.09 -11.37 -0.65
C LEU A 39 10.38 -12.29 0.35
N THR A 40 11.09 -12.77 1.38
CA THR A 40 10.52 -13.56 2.49
C THR A 40 9.52 -12.74 3.29
N ILE A 41 9.84 -11.48 3.60
CA ILE A 41 8.94 -10.56 4.32
C ILE A 41 7.64 -10.39 3.53
N ALA A 42 7.72 -10.13 2.22
CA ALA A 42 6.55 -10.00 1.35
C ALA A 42 5.71 -11.29 1.32
N THR A 43 6.38 -12.45 1.22
CA THR A 43 5.73 -13.78 1.19
C THR A 43 4.98 -14.05 2.49
N LEU A 44 5.63 -13.88 3.64
CA LEU A 44 5.03 -14.11 4.95
C LEU A 44 3.87 -13.13 5.22
N ARG A 45 4.06 -11.85 4.92
CA ARG A 45 3.02 -10.83 5.07
C ARG A 45 1.74 -11.20 4.33
N LEU A 46 1.83 -11.56 3.06
CA LEU A 46 0.66 -11.88 2.23
C LEU A 46 0.14 -13.28 2.49
N GLY A 47 1.01 -14.24 2.73
CA GLY A 47 0.64 -15.62 3.06
C GLY A 47 -0.14 -15.70 4.37
N LEU A 48 0.37 -15.09 5.44
CA LEU A 48 -0.32 -15.03 6.73
C LEU A 48 -1.65 -14.27 6.61
N ALA A 49 -1.68 -13.14 5.89
CA ALA A 49 -2.92 -12.40 5.67
C ALA A 49 -3.96 -13.23 4.90
N ALA A 50 -3.56 -13.97 3.85
CA ALA A 50 -4.44 -14.85 3.10
C ALA A 50 -4.97 -16.00 3.97
N LEU A 51 -4.13 -16.62 4.79
CA LEU A 51 -4.52 -17.67 5.72
C LEU A 51 -5.51 -17.17 6.76
N LEU A 52 -5.24 -16.00 7.37
CA LEU A 52 -6.09 -15.42 8.40
C LEU A 52 -7.47 -15.00 7.88
N ILE A 53 -7.57 -14.51 6.65
CA ILE A 53 -8.86 -14.12 6.05
C ILE A 53 -9.64 -15.32 5.48
N THR A 54 -9.01 -16.50 5.31
CA THR A 54 -9.61 -17.69 4.70
C THR A 54 -10.94 -18.09 5.34
N PRO A 55 -11.07 -18.22 6.69
CA PRO A 55 -12.35 -18.60 7.29
C PRO A 55 -13.48 -17.64 6.92
N LEU A 56 -13.20 -16.33 6.97
CA LEU A 56 -14.19 -15.31 6.63
C LEU A 56 -14.55 -15.33 5.14
N ALA A 57 -13.57 -15.51 4.26
CA ALA A 57 -13.78 -15.59 2.82
C ALA A 57 -14.65 -16.80 2.42
N LEU A 58 -14.38 -17.96 2.99
CA LEU A 58 -15.14 -19.19 2.72
C LEU A 58 -16.55 -19.11 3.31
N TRP A 59 -16.70 -18.58 4.53
CA TRP A 59 -18.00 -18.44 5.17
C TRP A 59 -18.91 -17.45 4.45
N GLN A 60 -18.42 -16.24 4.15
CA GLN A 60 -19.25 -15.17 3.56
C GLN A 60 -19.36 -15.25 2.03
N SER A 61 -18.40 -15.85 1.35
CA SER A 61 -18.29 -15.79 -0.10
C SER A 61 -18.07 -17.14 -0.79
N GLY A 62 -18.22 -18.26 -0.07
CA GLY A 62 -17.93 -19.59 -0.59
C GLY A 62 -18.70 -19.95 -1.86
N SER A 63 -19.99 -19.58 -1.94
CA SER A 63 -20.81 -19.77 -3.15
C SER A 63 -20.31 -18.91 -4.33
N ALA A 64 -19.98 -17.64 -4.08
CA ALA A 64 -19.46 -16.75 -5.11
C ALA A 64 -18.08 -17.19 -5.63
N LEU A 65 -17.24 -17.75 -4.74
CA LEU A 65 -15.94 -18.30 -5.11
C LEU A 65 -16.07 -19.54 -6.03
N ARG A 66 -17.07 -20.40 -5.78
CA ARG A 66 -17.35 -21.55 -6.63
C ARG A 66 -17.89 -21.19 -8.02
N MET A 67 -18.58 -20.04 -8.10
CA MET A 67 -19.16 -19.51 -9.35
C MET A 67 -18.31 -18.42 -9.99
N LEU A 68 -17.02 -18.34 -9.65
CA LEU A 68 -16.13 -17.32 -10.16
C LEU A 68 -16.01 -17.43 -11.68
N LYS A 69 -16.33 -16.35 -12.40
CA LYS A 69 -16.20 -16.32 -13.86
C LYS A 69 -14.72 -16.34 -14.26
N PRO A 70 -14.34 -17.00 -15.38
CA PRO A 70 -12.95 -17.08 -15.84
C PRO A 70 -12.27 -15.70 -15.92
N ARG A 71 -12.99 -14.68 -16.39
CA ARG A 71 -12.48 -13.29 -16.46
C ARG A 71 -12.21 -12.70 -15.09
N GLN A 72 -13.04 -13.00 -14.08
CA GLN A 72 -12.81 -12.54 -12.71
C GLN A 72 -11.59 -13.25 -12.10
N GLY A 73 -11.43 -14.55 -12.37
CA GLY A 73 -10.24 -15.31 -11.96
C GLY A 73 -8.95 -14.75 -12.57
N LEU A 74 -8.95 -14.46 -13.87
CA LEU A 74 -7.81 -13.84 -14.54
C LEU A 74 -7.47 -12.44 -13.96
N LEU A 75 -8.49 -11.62 -13.75
CA LEU A 75 -8.29 -10.28 -13.19
C LEU A 75 -7.80 -10.34 -11.72
N THR A 76 -8.33 -11.27 -10.89
CA THR A 76 -7.83 -11.44 -9.52
C THR A 76 -6.41 -11.98 -9.49
N GLY A 77 -6.04 -12.90 -10.38
CA GLY A 77 -4.66 -13.35 -10.57
C GLY A 77 -3.74 -12.20 -10.98
N GLY A 78 -4.19 -11.34 -11.91
CA GLY A 78 -3.49 -10.11 -12.29
C GLY A 78 -3.33 -9.13 -11.13
N ALA A 79 -4.38 -8.93 -10.32
CA ALA A 79 -4.29 -8.12 -9.11
C ALA A 79 -3.25 -8.70 -8.12
N GLY A 80 -3.24 -10.03 -7.95
CA GLY A 80 -2.24 -10.71 -7.12
C GLY A 80 -0.83 -10.58 -7.67
N LEU A 81 -0.64 -10.68 -8.99
CA LEU A 81 0.67 -10.47 -9.62
C LEU A 81 1.20 -9.06 -9.35
N PHE A 82 0.39 -8.03 -9.60
CA PHE A 82 0.79 -6.66 -9.36
C PHE A 82 1.01 -6.38 -7.87
N LEU A 83 0.24 -7.00 -6.97
CA LEU A 83 0.45 -6.88 -5.54
C LEU A 83 1.76 -7.57 -5.09
N ALA A 84 2.07 -8.75 -5.65
CA ALA A 84 3.33 -9.45 -5.40
C ALA A 84 4.54 -8.62 -5.84
N LEU A 85 4.50 -8.09 -7.07
CA LEU A 85 5.54 -7.23 -7.61
C LEU A 85 5.68 -5.93 -6.80
N HIS A 86 4.56 -5.33 -6.38
CA HIS A 86 4.57 -4.15 -5.51
C HIS A 86 5.36 -4.41 -4.23
N PHE A 87 5.01 -5.46 -3.49
CA PHE A 87 5.70 -5.74 -2.22
C PHE A 87 7.12 -6.24 -2.40
N ALA A 88 7.39 -7.05 -3.42
CA ALA A 88 8.75 -7.47 -3.71
C ALA A 88 9.67 -6.27 -3.99
N THR A 89 9.23 -5.34 -4.84
CA THR A 89 10.04 -4.17 -5.20
C THR A 89 10.09 -3.12 -4.09
N TRP A 90 8.94 -2.79 -3.47
CA TRP A 90 8.90 -1.78 -2.41
C TRP A 90 9.66 -2.20 -1.15
N ILE A 91 9.48 -3.43 -0.66
CA ILE A 91 10.22 -3.89 0.54
C ILE A 91 11.70 -3.98 0.25
N SER A 92 12.10 -4.47 -0.94
CA SER A 92 13.52 -4.47 -1.34
C SER A 92 14.08 -3.05 -1.46
N SER A 93 13.30 -2.05 -1.84
CA SER A 93 13.78 -0.66 -1.91
C SER A 93 14.31 -0.14 -0.57
N LEU A 94 13.73 -0.62 0.54
CA LEU A 94 14.13 -0.24 1.89
C LEU A 94 15.52 -0.73 2.29
N GLU A 95 16.09 -1.71 1.57
CA GLU A 95 17.48 -2.16 1.77
C GLU A 95 18.49 -1.18 1.15
N TYR A 96 18.08 -0.44 0.11
CA TYR A 96 18.97 0.36 -0.73
C TYR A 96 18.81 1.86 -0.53
N THR A 97 17.67 2.34 -0.05
CA THR A 97 17.41 3.77 0.18
C THR A 97 16.76 4.01 1.56
N SER A 98 16.60 5.28 1.95
CA SER A 98 15.94 5.63 3.22
C SER A 98 14.45 5.27 3.23
N VAL A 99 13.87 5.10 4.43
CA VAL A 99 12.41 4.89 4.58
C VAL A 99 11.64 6.05 3.98
N ALA A 100 12.06 7.29 4.23
CA ALA A 100 11.38 8.48 3.73
C ALA A 100 11.43 8.57 2.20
N SER A 101 12.59 8.29 1.58
CA SER A 101 12.73 8.25 0.12
C SER A 101 11.88 7.14 -0.50
N SER A 102 11.96 5.92 0.05
CA SER A 102 11.17 4.78 -0.42
C SER A 102 9.66 5.06 -0.34
N THR A 103 9.17 5.53 0.82
CA THR A 103 7.74 5.82 1.00
C THR A 103 7.26 7.00 0.17
N ALA A 104 8.07 8.07 0.02
CA ALA A 104 7.73 9.20 -0.84
C ALA A 104 7.63 8.79 -2.33
N LEU A 105 8.53 7.92 -2.81
CA LEU A 105 8.53 7.48 -4.20
C LEU A 105 7.44 6.44 -4.50
N VAL A 106 7.16 5.51 -3.59
CA VAL A 106 6.07 4.55 -3.80
C VAL A 106 4.71 5.23 -3.80
N THR A 107 4.54 6.31 -3.07
CA THR A 107 3.29 7.09 -3.05
C THR A 107 3.10 7.99 -4.29
N THR A 108 4.06 8.03 -5.23
CA THR A 108 3.84 8.62 -6.57
C THR A 108 2.78 7.85 -7.39
N ASN A 109 2.25 6.74 -6.87
CA ASN A 109 1.10 6.02 -7.42
C ASN A 109 -0.09 6.93 -7.74
N LEU A 110 -0.25 8.05 -7.03
CA LEU A 110 -1.27 9.06 -7.31
C LEU A 110 -1.23 9.55 -8.76
N LEU A 111 -0.04 9.80 -9.32
CA LEU A 111 0.12 10.26 -10.70
C LEU A 111 -0.37 9.19 -11.68
N TRP A 112 0.06 7.95 -11.47
CA TRP A 112 -0.26 6.82 -12.35
C TRP A 112 -1.73 6.44 -12.28
N ILE A 113 -2.32 6.43 -11.08
CA ILE A 113 -3.74 6.17 -10.87
C ILE A 113 -4.59 7.29 -11.47
N GLY A 114 -4.21 8.56 -11.27
CA GLY A 114 -4.94 9.70 -11.82
C GLY A 114 -4.99 9.65 -13.34
N ILE A 115 -3.85 9.46 -14.01
CA ILE A 115 -3.75 9.33 -15.46
C ILE A 115 -4.54 8.12 -15.95
N ALA A 116 -4.34 6.95 -15.36
CA ALA A 116 -5.01 5.73 -15.80
C ALA A 116 -6.53 5.75 -15.50
N SER A 117 -6.98 6.36 -14.40
CA SER A 117 -8.41 6.55 -14.10
C SER A 117 -9.08 7.43 -15.14
N PHE A 118 -8.43 8.51 -15.56
CA PHE A 118 -8.94 9.35 -16.64
C PHE A 118 -9.03 8.58 -17.96
N LEU A 119 -7.98 7.86 -18.34
CA LEU A 119 -7.92 7.14 -19.62
C LEU A 119 -8.85 5.92 -19.68
N LEU A 120 -8.98 5.16 -18.58
CA LEU A 120 -9.72 3.89 -18.55
C LEU A 120 -11.19 4.04 -18.14
N PHE A 121 -11.50 5.04 -17.30
CA PHE A 121 -12.83 5.22 -16.74
C PHE A 121 -13.47 6.57 -17.08
N GLY A 122 -12.71 7.50 -17.68
CA GLY A 122 -13.19 8.86 -17.97
C GLY A 122 -13.33 9.74 -16.74
N ASP A 123 -12.76 9.33 -15.60
CA ASP A 123 -12.85 10.06 -14.33
C ASP A 123 -12.11 11.41 -14.45
N ARG A 124 -12.82 12.51 -14.26
CA ARG A 124 -12.24 13.85 -14.25
C ARG A 124 -12.16 14.36 -12.82
N PRO A 125 -10.97 14.58 -12.27
CA PRO A 125 -10.85 15.13 -10.93
C PRO A 125 -11.42 16.55 -10.87
N SER A 126 -12.08 16.90 -9.78
CA SER A 126 -12.55 18.27 -9.55
C SER A 126 -11.36 19.23 -9.42
N ARG A 127 -11.59 20.54 -9.63
CA ARG A 127 -10.53 21.55 -9.45
C ARG A 127 -9.89 21.50 -8.06
N LEU A 128 -10.71 21.26 -7.02
CA LEU A 128 -10.24 21.19 -5.64
C LEU A 128 -9.38 19.94 -5.42
N MET A 129 -9.74 18.82 -6.05
CA MET A 129 -8.93 17.60 -6.04
C MET A 129 -7.59 17.81 -6.74
N VAL A 130 -7.56 18.49 -7.90
CA VAL A 130 -6.31 18.81 -8.62
C VAL A 130 -5.39 19.68 -7.76
N ILE A 131 -5.92 20.72 -7.11
CA ILE A 131 -5.14 21.56 -6.18
C ILE A 131 -4.59 20.70 -5.03
N GLY A 132 -5.41 19.83 -4.45
CA GLY A 132 -5.01 18.91 -3.40
C GLY A 132 -3.88 17.96 -3.84
N ILE A 133 -3.97 17.40 -5.05
CA ILE A 133 -2.94 16.56 -5.66
C ILE A 133 -1.61 17.32 -5.79
N VAL A 134 -1.64 18.52 -6.36
CA VAL A 134 -0.43 19.34 -6.56
C VAL A 134 0.22 19.69 -5.22
N LEU A 135 -0.56 20.12 -4.22
CA LEU A 135 -0.03 20.43 -2.89
C LEU A 135 0.56 19.18 -2.20
N SER A 136 -0.14 18.04 -2.27
CA SER A 136 0.33 16.80 -1.67
C SER A 136 1.63 16.32 -2.30
N LEU A 137 1.73 16.34 -3.64
CA LEU A 137 2.96 15.96 -4.35
C LEU A 137 4.10 16.92 -4.03
N SER A 138 3.83 18.23 -3.95
CA SER A 138 4.84 19.21 -3.55
C SER A 138 5.35 18.95 -2.14
N GLY A 139 4.45 18.62 -1.19
CA GLY A 139 4.80 18.23 0.16
C GLY A 139 5.67 16.97 0.19
N SER A 140 5.29 15.93 -0.58
CA SER A 140 6.04 14.67 -0.69
C SER A 140 7.46 14.91 -1.26
N LEU A 141 7.58 15.76 -2.28
CA LEU A 141 8.87 16.14 -2.86
C LEU A 141 9.77 16.91 -1.86
N LEU A 142 9.18 17.80 -1.03
CA LEU A 142 9.93 18.49 0.01
C LEU A 142 10.43 17.54 1.10
N ILE A 143 9.63 16.55 1.49
CA ILE A 143 10.03 15.51 2.44
C ILE A 143 11.20 14.72 1.86
N PHE A 144 11.07 14.23 0.62
CA PHE A 144 12.12 13.50 -0.08
C PHE A 144 13.42 14.31 -0.19
N TRP A 145 13.32 15.58 -0.60
CA TRP A 145 14.48 16.47 -0.73
C TRP A 145 15.18 16.70 0.61
N SER A 146 14.41 16.93 1.68
CA SER A 146 14.96 17.11 3.02
C SER A 146 15.67 15.86 3.51
N ASP A 147 15.06 14.69 3.32
CA ASP A 147 15.61 13.40 3.73
C ASP A 147 16.92 13.06 2.98
N SER A 148 16.96 13.32 1.67
CA SER A 148 18.17 13.08 0.86
C SER A 148 19.41 13.86 1.30
N ARG A 149 19.23 14.90 2.11
CA ARG A 149 20.33 15.72 2.67
C ARG A 149 20.75 15.30 4.07
N THR A 150 19.90 14.58 4.81
CA THR A 150 20.12 14.28 6.24
C THR A 150 20.37 12.81 6.51
N SER A 151 19.88 11.92 5.65
CA SER A 151 20.01 10.47 5.84
C SER A 151 21.33 9.95 5.27
N ALA A 152 21.96 9.02 5.99
CA ALA A 152 23.04 8.24 5.42
C ALA A 152 22.49 7.51 4.17
N PRO A 153 23.10 7.66 3.01
CA PRO A 153 22.65 6.98 1.80
C PRO A 153 22.71 5.48 2.03
N GLY A 154 21.66 4.76 1.58
CA GLY A 154 21.70 3.30 1.49
C GLY A 154 22.84 2.84 0.56
N THR A 155 23.07 1.55 0.50
CA THR A 155 24.15 0.95 -0.29
C THR A 155 24.06 1.28 -1.78
N ASN A 156 22.86 1.51 -2.31
CA ASN A 156 22.61 1.92 -3.70
C ASN A 156 21.29 2.71 -3.82
N PRO A 157 21.26 4.01 -3.46
CA PRO A 157 20.03 4.79 -3.46
C PRO A 157 19.30 4.86 -4.81
N LEU A 158 20.06 4.85 -5.93
CA LEU A 158 19.46 4.87 -7.26
C LEU A 158 18.63 3.61 -7.53
N LEU A 159 19.15 2.43 -7.18
CA LEU A 159 18.42 1.16 -7.29
C LEU A 159 17.20 1.16 -6.36
N GLY A 160 17.37 1.58 -5.10
CA GLY A 160 16.26 1.67 -4.14
C GLY A 160 15.13 2.58 -4.63
N ASN A 161 15.48 3.75 -5.14
CA ASN A 161 14.52 4.69 -5.68
C ASN A 161 13.78 4.13 -6.92
N PHE A 162 14.50 3.45 -7.82
CA PHE A 162 13.88 2.78 -8.97
C PHE A 162 12.91 1.67 -8.52
N LEU A 163 13.30 0.84 -7.55
CA LEU A 163 12.44 -0.21 -7.00
C LEU A 163 11.19 0.35 -6.34
N ALA A 164 11.29 1.47 -5.62
CA ALA A 164 10.13 2.15 -5.03
C ALA A 164 9.16 2.67 -6.11
N ILE A 165 9.67 3.26 -7.21
CA ILE A 165 8.85 3.71 -8.35
C ILE A 165 8.21 2.52 -9.07
N ALA A 166 8.93 1.42 -9.28
CA ALA A 166 8.37 0.19 -9.85
C ALA A 166 7.23 -0.37 -8.97
N GLY A 167 7.43 -0.34 -7.64
CA GLY A 167 6.39 -0.66 -6.67
C GLY A 167 5.16 0.24 -6.78
N SER A 168 5.37 1.54 -7.02
CA SER A 168 4.30 2.52 -7.27
C SER A 168 3.45 2.15 -8.49
N TRP A 169 4.06 1.77 -9.61
CA TRP A 169 3.34 1.33 -10.82
C TRP A 169 2.52 0.07 -10.57
N CYS A 170 3.12 -0.90 -9.90
CA CYS A 170 2.43 -2.15 -9.57
C CYS A 170 1.25 -1.92 -8.63
N PHE A 171 1.40 -1.08 -7.61
CA PHE A 171 0.30 -0.72 -6.71
C PHE A 171 -0.85 -0.01 -7.42
N SER A 172 -0.52 0.87 -8.36
CA SER A 172 -1.51 1.56 -9.20
C SER A 172 -2.34 0.57 -10.02
N ALA A 173 -1.68 -0.38 -10.69
CA ALA A 173 -2.35 -1.43 -11.46
C ALA A 173 -3.25 -2.31 -10.55
N TYR A 174 -2.73 -2.70 -9.36
CA TYR A 174 -3.51 -3.45 -8.37
C TYR A 174 -4.79 -2.73 -7.96
N LEU A 175 -4.73 -1.44 -7.61
CA LEU A 175 -5.91 -0.66 -7.19
C LEU A 175 -6.92 -0.47 -8.32
N LEU A 176 -6.48 -0.24 -9.55
CA LEU A 176 -7.36 -0.07 -10.72
C LEU A 176 -8.07 -1.37 -11.09
N ILE A 177 -7.38 -2.52 -11.02
CA ILE A 177 -8.00 -3.84 -11.18
C ILE A 177 -8.98 -4.07 -10.02
N GLY A 178 -8.57 -3.74 -8.80
CA GLY A 178 -9.39 -3.84 -7.59
C GLY A 178 -10.70 -3.07 -7.72
N ARG A 179 -10.68 -1.83 -8.22
CA ARG A 179 -11.89 -1.04 -8.49
C ARG A 179 -12.89 -1.81 -9.35
N ARG A 180 -12.41 -2.43 -10.43
CA ARG A 180 -13.26 -3.17 -11.37
C ARG A 180 -13.85 -4.44 -10.75
N LEU A 181 -13.06 -5.15 -9.96
CA LEU A 181 -13.48 -6.39 -9.30
C LEU A 181 -14.40 -6.14 -8.12
N ARG A 182 -14.15 -5.07 -7.33
CA ARG A 182 -14.97 -4.70 -6.18
C ARG A 182 -16.39 -4.28 -6.54
N ALA A 183 -16.65 -3.94 -7.80
CA ALA A 183 -18.00 -3.71 -8.30
C ALA A 183 -18.87 -5.01 -8.30
N SER A 184 -18.25 -6.19 -8.41
CA SER A 184 -18.94 -7.48 -8.54
C SER A 184 -18.54 -8.53 -7.49
N LEU A 185 -17.41 -8.40 -6.82
CA LEU A 185 -16.94 -9.33 -5.80
C LEU A 185 -17.06 -8.73 -4.39
N ALA A 186 -17.53 -9.54 -3.44
CA ALA A 186 -17.48 -9.21 -2.02
C ALA A 186 -16.04 -9.00 -1.56
N LEU A 187 -15.83 -8.13 -0.56
CA LEU A 187 -14.49 -7.81 -0.07
C LEU A 187 -13.70 -9.05 0.38
N PRO A 188 -14.24 -9.97 1.21
CA PRO A 188 -13.48 -11.12 1.66
C PRO A 188 -13.03 -12.03 0.51
N ALA A 189 -13.89 -12.23 -0.51
CA ALA A 189 -13.51 -12.99 -1.71
C ALA A 189 -12.37 -12.33 -2.48
N TYR A 190 -12.49 -11.03 -2.74
CA TYR A 190 -11.49 -10.29 -3.49
C TYR A 190 -10.12 -10.29 -2.81
N VAL A 191 -10.06 -9.91 -1.53
CA VAL A 191 -8.78 -9.83 -0.81
C VAL A 191 -8.16 -11.20 -0.60
N TRP A 192 -8.97 -12.25 -0.35
CA TRP A 192 -8.48 -13.62 -0.22
C TRP A 192 -7.82 -14.10 -1.53
N LEU A 193 -8.48 -13.90 -2.66
CA LEU A 193 -7.94 -14.28 -3.97
C LEU A 193 -6.69 -13.46 -4.32
N ALA A 194 -6.70 -12.14 -4.10
CA ALA A 194 -5.57 -11.27 -4.42
C ALA A 194 -4.36 -11.53 -3.52
N TYR A 195 -4.57 -11.67 -2.20
CA TYR A 195 -3.48 -11.94 -1.25
C TYR A 195 -2.94 -13.36 -1.42
N GLY A 196 -3.83 -14.35 -1.62
CA GLY A 196 -3.45 -15.74 -1.83
C GLY A 196 -2.65 -15.93 -3.13
N SER A 197 -3.12 -15.38 -4.25
CA SER A 197 -2.38 -15.46 -5.52
C SER A 197 -1.03 -14.71 -5.45
N ALA A 198 -0.98 -13.55 -4.79
CA ALA A 198 0.27 -12.85 -4.56
C ALA A 198 1.24 -13.64 -3.68
N ALA A 199 0.75 -14.25 -2.60
CA ALA A 199 1.56 -15.09 -1.73
C ALA A 199 2.14 -16.31 -2.46
N ILE A 200 1.34 -16.97 -3.31
CA ILE A 200 1.81 -18.11 -4.13
C ILE A 200 2.91 -17.65 -5.10
N LEU A 201 2.71 -16.52 -5.80
CA LEU A 201 3.72 -16.00 -6.72
C LEU A 201 5.02 -15.62 -6.01
N LEU A 202 4.93 -15.00 -4.84
CA LEU A 202 6.11 -14.68 -4.03
C LEU A 202 6.81 -15.92 -3.48
N LEU A 203 6.05 -16.94 -3.07
CA LEU A 203 6.60 -18.22 -2.64
C LEU A 203 7.36 -18.91 -3.79
N LEU A 204 6.80 -18.92 -4.99
CA LEU A 204 7.47 -19.42 -6.19
C LEU A 204 8.75 -18.61 -6.50
N ALA A 205 8.70 -17.29 -6.33
CA ALA A 205 9.87 -16.44 -6.48
C ALA A 205 10.96 -16.74 -5.43
N CYS A 206 10.58 -16.97 -4.16
CA CYS A 206 11.53 -17.43 -3.13
C CYS A 206 12.18 -18.76 -3.52
N GLN A 207 11.41 -19.73 -4.00
CA GLN A 207 11.94 -21.01 -4.46
C GLN A 207 12.87 -20.87 -5.66
N ALA A 208 12.51 -20.04 -6.63
CA ALA A 208 13.31 -19.82 -7.84
C ALA A 208 14.63 -19.08 -7.57
N SER A 209 14.72 -18.30 -6.48
CA SER A 209 15.90 -17.55 -6.05
C SER A 209 16.64 -18.18 -4.88
N ASP A 210 16.31 -19.42 -4.48
CA ASP A 210 16.83 -20.11 -3.31
C ASP A 210 16.76 -19.28 -2.01
N THR A 211 15.75 -18.40 -1.92
CA THR A 211 15.54 -17.54 -0.75
C THR A 211 14.81 -18.31 0.34
N ALA A 212 15.45 -18.49 1.49
CA ALA A 212 14.86 -19.22 2.62
C ALA A 212 13.64 -18.48 3.21
N ILE A 213 12.58 -19.23 3.53
CA ILE A 213 11.38 -18.73 4.25
C ILE A 213 11.32 -19.18 5.69
N THR A 214 12.18 -20.10 6.08
CA THR A 214 12.27 -20.66 7.43
C THR A 214 13.71 -20.56 7.95
N GLY A 215 13.90 -20.80 9.24
CA GLY A 215 15.23 -20.76 9.87
C GLY A 215 15.59 -19.44 10.51
N TYR A 216 14.62 -18.53 10.68
CA TYR A 216 14.81 -17.23 11.34
C TYR A 216 14.34 -17.29 12.80
N ALA A 217 14.72 -16.27 13.59
CA ALA A 217 14.27 -16.16 14.98
C ALA A 217 12.73 -15.99 15.07
N ASP A 218 12.11 -16.51 16.12
CA ASP A 218 10.66 -16.41 16.35
C ASP A 218 10.16 -14.95 16.33
N ALA A 219 10.97 -14.01 16.85
CA ALA A 219 10.68 -12.60 16.82
C ALA A 219 10.46 -12.06 15.40
N ALA A 220 11.21 -12.56 14.41
CA ALA A 220 11.05 -12.17 13.01
C ALA A 220 9.69 -12.59 12.44
N TYR A 221 9.21 -13.78 12.80
CA TYR A 221 7.88 -14.27 12.40
C TYR A 221 6.76 -13.49 13.11
N LEU A 222 6.96 -13.08 14.37
CA LEU A 222 6.01 -12.20 15.07
C LEU A 222 5.90 -10.83 14.39
N VAL A 223 7.01 -10.28 13.92
CA VAL A 223 7.00 -9.03 13.14
C VAL A 223 6.26 -9.23 11.82
N ALA A 224 6.51 -10.33 11.10
CA ALA A 224 5.78 -10.66 9.87
C ALA A 224 4.26 -10.84 10.12
N LEU A 225 3.88 -11.48 11.24
CA LEU A 225 2.47 -11.57 11.66
C LEU A 225 1.88 -10.17 11.94
N GLY A 226 2.63 -9.30 12.62
CA GLY A 226 2.24 -7.91 12.83
C GLY A 226 2.00 -7.17 11.51
N MET A 227 2.86 -7.39 10.50
CA MET A 227 2.67 -6.84 9.14
C MET A 227 1.42 -7.40 8.45
N ALA A 228 1.11 -8.68 8.65
CA ALA A 228 -0.09 -9.31 8.09
C ALA A 228 -1.37 -8.75 8.73
N LEU A 229 -1.40 -8.59 10.05
CA LEU A 229 -2.58 -8.10 10.79
C LEU A 229 -2.80 -6.59 10.59
N GLY A 230 -1.79 -5.78 10.85
CA GLY A 230 -1.86 -4.32 10.78
C GLY A 230 -1.84 -3.80 9.33
N PRO A 231 -0.67 -3.60 8.73
CA PRO A 231 -0.56 -3.02 7.40
C PRO A 231 -1.33 -3.76 6.30
N GLN A 232 -1.45 -5.11 6.36
CA GLN A 232 -2.12 -5.85 5.31
C GLN A 232 -3.63 -5.99 5.55
N LEU A 233 -4.05 -6.68 6.63
CA LEU A 233 -5.48 -6.95 6.86
C LEU A 233 -6.26 -5.72 7.29
N LEU A 234 -5.71 -4.88 8.14
CA LEU A 234 -6.36 -3.64 8.51
C LEU A 234 -6.12 -2.54 7.48
N GLY A 235 -4.88 -2.31 7.05
CA GLY A 235 -4.50 -1.22 6.17
C GLY A 235 -4.96 -1.41 4.73
N HIS A 236 -4.34 -2.31 3.97
CA HIS A 236 -4.68 -2.55 2.56
C HIS A 236 -6.13 -3.02 2.35
N THR A 237 -6.70 -3.79 3.29
CA THR A 237 -8.10 -4.19 3.19
C THR A 237 -9.06 -3.00 3.35
N SER A 238 -8.73 -2.01 4.17
CA SER A 238 -9.47 -0.75 4.26
C SER A 238 -9.48 0.01 2.93
N TYR A 239 -8.34 0.06 2.22
CA TYR A 239 -8.26 0.64 0.88
C TYR A 239 -9.12 -0.13 -0.12
N ASN A 240 -9.04 -1.46 -0.10
CA ASN A 240 -9.87 -2.31 -0.96
C ASN A 240 -11.37 -2.20 -0.66
N TRP A 241 -11.76 -2.03 0.61
CA TRP A 241 -13.15 -1.75 0.98
C TRP A 241 -13.60 -0.41 0.42
N SER A 242 -12.76 0.59 0.54
CA SER A 242 -13.06 1.96 0.12
C SER A 242 -13.21 2.12 -1.38
N LEU A 243 -12.60 1.24 -2.20
CA LEU A 243 -12.75 1.24 -3.68
C LEU A 243 -14.21 1.14 -4.17
N LYS A 244 -15.13 0.68 -3.30
CA LYS A 244 -16.57 0.64 -3.60
C LYS A 244 -17.26 1.98 -3.34
N HIS A 245 -16.63 2.88 -2.60
CA HIS A 245 -17.27 4.08 -2.04
C HIS A 245 -16.63 5.39 -2.50
N VAL A 246 -15.34 5.36 -2.82
CA VAL A 246 -14.58 6.54 -3.27
C VAL A 246 -13.71 6.20 -4.47
N SER A 247 -13.22 7.21 -5.18
CA SER A 247 -12.36 7.01 -6.35
C SER A 247 -10.99 6.43 -5.99
N PRO A 248 -10.36 5.64 -6.87
CA PRO A 248 -8.98 5.21 -6.69
C PRO A 248 -8.00 6.39 -6.57
N THR A 249 -8.26 7.47 -7.27
CA THR A 249 -7.48 8.71 -7.19
C THR A 249 -7.50 9.28 -5.78
N PHE A 250 -8.68 9.31 -5.13
CA PHE A 250 -8.77 9.77 -3.75
C PHE A 250 -8.05 8.85 -2.77
N ILE A 251 -8.16 7.52 -2.94
CA ILE A 251 -7.39 6.56 -2.12
C ILE A 251 -5.89 6.82 -2.28
N ALA A 252 -5.42 7.05 -3.51
CA ALA A 252 -4.02 7.37 -3.77
C ALA A 252 -3.58 8.70 -3.12
N VAL A 253 -4.46 9.71 -3.07
CA VAL A 253 -4.18 10.95 -2.31
C VAL A 253 -4.03 10.65 -0.82
N VAL A 254 -4.89 9.81 -0.25
CA VAL A 254 -4.79 9.42 1.17
C VAL A 254 -3.49 8.66 1.45
N THR A 255 -3.01 7.81 0.53
CA THR A 255 -1.72 7.10 0.72
C THR A 255 -0.52 8.04 0.84
N LEU A 256 -0.60 9.25 0.30
CA LEU A 256 0.44 10.28 0.51
C LEU A 256 0.61 10.68 1.99
N GLY A 257 -0.34 10.35 2.85
CA GLY A 257 -0.20 10.51 4.30
C GLY A 257 0.76 9.49 4.95
N GLU A 258 1.09 8.39 4.25
CA GLU A 258 1.97 7.34 4.77
C GLU A 258 3.37 7.87 5.18
N PRO A 259 4.07 8.70 4.40
CA PRO A 259 5.33 9.29 4.83
C PRO A 259 5.23 10.08 6.15
N VAL A 260 4.13 10.80 6.37
CA VAL A 260 3.90 11.54 7.63
C VAL A 260 3.71 10.58 8.79
N GLY A 261 2.85 9.57 8.62
CA GLY A 261 2.62 8.55 9.64
C GLY A 261 3.88 7.75 9.97
N SER A 262 4.61 7.31 8.95
CA SER A 262 5.87 6.57 9.11
C SER A 262 6.95 7.41 9.79
N ALA A 263 7.06 8.70 9.46
CA ALA A 263 8.00 9.61 10.09
C ALA A 263 7.65 9.83 11.58
N ALA A 264 6.36 10.04 11.91
CA ALA A 264 5.92 10.16 13.30
C ALA A 264 6.23 8.88 14.11
N LEU A 265 6.04 7.71 13.53
CA LEU A 265 6.41 6.44 14.14
C LEU A 265 7.93 6.27 14.28
N ALA A 266 8.72 6.68 13.28
CA ALA A 266 10.17 6.65 13.35
C ALA A 266 10.71 7.55 14.48
N TRP A 267 10.10 8.73 14.66
CA TRP A 267 10.40 9.58 15.83
C TRP A 267 10.07 8.87 17.16
N LEU A 268 8.91 8.24 17.26
CA LEU A 268 8.45 7.58 18.49
C LEU A 268 9.29 6.34 18.83
N PHE A 269 9.60 5.49 17.82
CA PHE A 269 10.26 4.20 18.06
C PHE A 269 11.79 4.26 17.97
N PHE A 270 12.34 5.19 17.17
CA PHE A 270 13.78 5.28 16.93
C PHE A 270 14.38 6.62 17.38
N GLY A 271 13.57 7.56 17.89
CA GLY A 271 14.04 8.88 18.31
C GLY A 271 14.50 9.78 17.15
N GLU A 272 14.09 9.47 15.91
CA GLU A 272 14.46 10.26 14.74
C GLU A 272 13.82 11.65 14.80
N SER A 273 14.62 12.71 14.62
CA SER A 273 14.13 14.09 14.60
C SER A 273 13.79 14.54 13.18
N PHE A 274 12.84 15.47 13.03
CA PHE A 274 12.46 16.04 11.75
C PHE A 274 13.20 17.33 11.47
N ALA A 275 13.68 17.47 10.23
CA ALA A 275 14.17 18.76 9.77
C ALA A 275 12.99 19.75 9.55
N PRO A 276 13.20 21.08 9.75
CA PRO A 276 12.14 22.07 9.51
C PRO A 276 11.51 21.99 8.11
N LEU A 277 12.31 21.63 7.09
CA LEU A 277 11.84 21.47 5.73
C LEU A 277 10.90 20.25 5.58
N GLN A 278 11.17 19.15 6.30
CA GLN A 278 10.25 18.00 6.36
C GLN A 278 8.93 18.39 7.01
N ALA A 279 8.96 19.14 8.11
CA ALA A 279 7.75 19.62 8.77
C ALA A 279 6.89 20.47 7.83
N THR A 280 7.50 21.36 7.04
CA THR A 280 6.80 22.11 5.99
C THR A 280 6.17 21.18 4.94
N GLY A 281 6.90 20.17 4.49
CA GLY A 281 6.40 19.14 3.58
C GLY A 281 5.20 18.39 4.14
N PHE A 282 5.22 18.01 5.42
CA PHE A 282 4.10 17.36 6.10
C PHE A 282 2.84 18.22 6.14
N VAL A 283 2.98 19.53 6.44
CA VAL A 283 1.84 20.46 6.45
C VAL A 283 1.22 20.58 5.06
N LEU A 284 2.04 20.80 4.01
CA LEU A 284 1.55 20.89 2.63
C LEU A 284 0.83 19.60 2.20
N LEU A 285 1.39 18.46 2.54
CA LEU A 285 0.84 17.15 2.22
C LEU A 285 -0.53 16.96 2.90
N LEU A 286 -0.65 17.22 4.21
CA LEU A 286 -1.90 17.08 4.94
C LEU A 286 -2.98 18.07 4.46
N VAL A 287 -2.61 19.32 4.16
CA VAL A 287 -3.52 20.31 3.56
C VAL A 287 -3.99 19.84 2.19
N GLY A 288 -3.08 19.29 1.38
CA GLY A 288 -3.41 18.73 0.07
C GLY A 288 -4.40 17.56 0.16
N ILE A 289 -4.19 16.61 1.07
CA ILE A 289 -5.13 15.49 1.34
C ILE A 289 -6.51 16.03 1.73
N TYR A 290 -6.56 17.01 2.63
CA TYR A 290 -7.83 17.63 3.07
C TYR A 290 -8.58 18.28 1.91
N LEU A 291 -7.89 19.04 1.06
CA LEU A 291 -8.51 19.67 -0.12
C LEU A 291 -9.00 18.63 -1.13
N ALA A 292 -8.23 17.57 -1.37
CA ALA A 292 -8.63 16.49 -2.25
C ALA A 292 -9.89 15.77 -1.70
N ALA A 293 -9.95 15.53 -0.39
CA ALA A 293 -11.13 14.96 0.26
C ALA A 293 -12.38 15.83 0.09
N ARG A 294 -12.23 17.16 0.16
CA ARG A 294 -13.32 18.11 -0.09
C ARG A 294 -13.73 18.16 -1.57
N GLY A 295 -12.85 17.74 -2.47
CA GLY A 295 -13.09 17.64 -3.90
C GLY A 295 -13.66 16.31 -4.37
N GLU A 296 -13.64 15.28 -3.54
CA GLU A 296 -14.19 13.96 -3.88
C GLU A 296 -15.72 14.02 -4.00
N GLY A 297 -16.26 13.48 -5.08
CA GLY A 297 -17.72 13.40 -5.30
C GLY A 297 -18.40 14.71 -5.71
N LYS A 298 -17.66 15.70 -6.20
CA LYS A 298 -18.21 16.92 -6.81
C LYS A 298 -18.16 16.86 -8.33
#